data_4506ed6d69a4383f51be93bfa3bdd7c3
#
_entry.id   4506ed6d69a4383f51be93bfa3bdd7c3
#
_cell.length_a   1.000
_cell.length_b   1.000
_cell.length_c   1.000
_cell.angle_alpha   90.00
_cell.angle_beta   90.00
_cell.angle_gamma   90.00
#
_symmetry.space_group_name_H-M   'P 1'
#
loop_
_entity.id
_entity.type
_entity.pdbx_description
1 polymer ?
#
loop_
_entity_poly.entity_id
_entity_poly.type
_entity_poly.pdbx_seq_one_letter_code
_entity_poly.pdbx_strand_id
1 'polypeptide(L)'
;MNFRRRLVDRALIGLSIATVITAIVPLLSIVYDVAAKGISAINVDFFTQATPLANTPGGGMGNAIQGTLILVALSALIGLPIGLLSGVYTSEYGSNWYGSTIRFLGDVLAGIPSIVTGILVYALIVIPLHGFSVIAGSIALGTMMIPIVSNTSSQALKAVPNSIREASTALGSRRWRTTLEVIVNAKGAIATACLLAIARITGETAPLILTSGISTNWFTGVNQPVGSLTYFIYYFAKSPFVNWQNLAWGAALILMVIVLGINVAVRIVTRGKRAYS
;
A
#
# COMPACT_ATOMS: atom_id res chain seq x y z
N MET A 1 33.68 -25.31 -25.06
CA MET A 1 33.26 -24.41 -23.96
C MET A 1 34.32 -24.46 -22.88
N ASN A 2 35.04 -23.33 -22.64
CA ASN A 2 36.25 -23.30 -21.84
C ASN A 2 35.95 -23.65 -20.35
N PHE A 3 36.83 -24.44 -19.73
CA PHE A 3 36.75 -24.84 -18.31
C PHE A 3 36.53 -23.63 -17.36
N ARG A 4 37.17 -22.50 -17.60
CA ARG A 4 36.97 -21.24 -16.88
C ARG A 4 35.53 -20.73 -16.94
N ARG A 5 34.86 -20.81 -18.10
CA ARG A 5 33.45 -20.38 -18.23
C ARG A 5 32.49 -21.27 -17.37
N ARG A 6 32.73 -22.58 -17.37
CA ARG A 6 31.93 -23.50 -16.52
C ARG A 6 32.14 -23.26 -15.04
N LEU A 7 33.34 -22.92 -14.61
CA LEU A 7 33.64 -22.55 -13.22
C LEU A 7 32.95 -21.25 -12.83
N VAL A 8 33.03 -20.23 -13.66
CA VAL A 8 32.35 -18.95 -13.43
C VAL A 8 30.83 -19.12 -13.40
N ASP A 9 30.26 -19.88 -14.33
CA ASP A 9 28.81 -20.15 -14.36
C ASP A 9 28.34 -20.87 -13.08
N ARG A 10 29.07 -21.89 -12.61
CA ARG A 10 28.76 -22.57 -11.36
C ARG A 10 28.90 -21.67 -10.14
N ALA A 11 29.89 -20.83 -10.10
CA ALA A 11 30.09 -19.86 -9.03
C ALA A 11 28.96 -18.81 -9.00
N LEU A 12 28.53 -18.30 -10.16
CA LEU A 12 27.41 -17.38 -10.27
C LEU A 12 26.08 -18.03 -9.85
N ILE A 13 25.82 -19.28 -10.26
CA ILE A 13 24.65 -20.02 -9.83
C ILE A 13 24.68 -20.22 -8.31
N GLY A 14 25.80 -20.65 -7.74
CA GLY A 14 25.98 -20.82 -6.31
C GLY A 14 25.75 -19.53 -5.54
N LEU A 15 26.31 -18.41 -6.02
CA LEU A 15 26.12 -17.09 -5.44
C LEU A 15 24.65 -16.65 -5.52
N SER A 16 23.99 -16.88 -6.66
CA SER A 16 22.55 -16.55 -6.82
C SER A 16 21.68 -17.36 -5.85
N ILE A 17 21.95 -18.66 -5.70
CA ILE A 17 21.23 -19.51 -4.73
C ILE A 17 21.47 -19.02 -3.30
N ALA A 18 22.71 -18.72 -2.93
CA ALA A 18 23.05 -18.20 -1.61
C ALA A 18 22.33 -16.88 -1.32
N THR A 19 22.27 -15.96 -2.29
CA THR A 19 21.56 -14.69 -2.17
C THR A 19 20.04 -14.91 -1.93
N VAL A 20 19.44 -15.83 -2.69
CA VAL A 20 18.02 -16.17 -2.53
C VAL A 20 17.75 -16.76 -1.15
N ILE A 21 18.57 -17.70 -0.68
CA ILE A 21 18.45 -18.32 0.65
C ILE A 21 18.59 -17.23 1.74
N THR A 22 19.60 -16.38 1.64
CA THR A 22 19.84 -15.29 2.60
C THR A 22 18.67 -14.30 2.67
N ALA A 23 17.93 -14.09 1.58
CA ALA A 23 16.75 -13.25 1.57
C ALA A 23 15.50 -13.97 2.10
N ILE A 24 15.33 -15.25 1.79
CA ILE A 24 14.12 -16.01 2.14
C ILE A 24 14.12 -16.44 3.62
N VAL A 25 15.26 -16.85 4.18
CA VAL A 25 15.34 -17.36 5.56
C VAL A 25 14.84 -16.34 6.59
N PRO A 26 15.30 -15.08 6.61
CA PRO A 26 14.77 -14.08 7.53
C PRO A 26 13.28 -13.80 7.32
N LEU A 27 12.82 -13.78 6.06
CA LEU A 27 11.41 -13.56 5.76
C LEU A 27 10.53 -14.68 6.35
N LEU A 28 10.91 -15.94 6.13
CA LEU A 28 10.18 -17.09 6.69
C LEU A 28 10.23 -17.11 8.22
N SER A 29 11.37 -16.72 8.82
CA SER A 29 11.51 -16.62 10.29
C SER A 29 10.55 -15.58 10.85
N ILE A 30 10.46 -14.39 10.24
CA ILE A 30 9.51 -13.35 10.67
C ILE A 30 8.07 -13.82 10.54
N VAL A 31 7.71 -14.41 9.39
CA VAL A 31 6.34 -14.93 9.17
C VAL A 31 6.00 -16.01 10.20
N TYR A 32 6.94 -16.92 10.50
CA TYR A 32 6.76 -17.96 11.51
C TYR A 32 6.58 -17.35 12.92
N ASP A 33 7.43 -16.43 13.32
CA ASP A 33 7.34 -15.77 14.63
C ASP A 33 6.03 -14.99 14.80
N VAL A 34 5.63 -14.24 13.76
CA VAL A 34 4.36 -13.50 13.75
C VAL A 34 3.17 -14.47 13.85
N ALA A 35 3.20 -15.57 13.11
CA ALA A 35 2.14 -16.57 13.18
C ALA A 35 2.10 -17.27 14.55
N ALA A 36 3.24 -17.77 15.03
CA ALA A 36 3.33 -18.55 16.27
C ALA A 36 2.94 -17.72 17.50
N LYS A 37 3.45 -16.49 17.62
CA LYS A 37 3.16 -15.60 18.75
C LYS A 37 1.85 -14.85 18.59
N GLY A 38 1.46 -14.50 17.35
CA GLY A 38 0.25 -13.76 17.08
C GLY A 38 -1.04 -14.57 17.31
N ILE A 39 -1.04 -15.86 16.99
CA ILE A 39 -2.21 -16.73 17.18
C ILE A 39 -2.64 -16.77 18.65
N SER A 40 -1.70 -16.78 19.58
CA SER A 40 -2.01 -16.82 21.02
C SER A 40 -2.70 -15.57 21.54
N ALA A 41 -2.56 -14.43 20.85
CA ALA A 41 -3.18 -13.17 21.23
C ALA A 41 -4.58 -12.98 20.61
N ILE A 42 -4.96 -13.81 19.63
CA ILE A 42 -6.23 -13.66 18.91
C ILE A 42 -7.33 -14.41 19.66
N ASN A 43 -8.32 -13.65 20.13
CA ASN A 43 -9.56 -14.11 20.72
C ASN A 43 -10.71 -13.17 20.31
N VAL A 44 -11.92 -13.40 20.78
CA VAL A 44 -13.07 -12.52 20.46
C VAL A 44 -12.82 -11.10 20.97
N ASP A 45 -12.26 -10.95 22.16
CA ASP A 45 -11.97 -9.65 22.76
C ASP A 45 -10.99 -8.85 21.93
N PHE A 46 -10.02 -9.50 21.28
CA PHE A 46 -9.06 -8.86 20.39
C PHE A 46 -9.74 -8.01 19.29
N PHE A 47 -10.88 -8.46 18.77
CA PHE A 47 -11.61 -7.77 17.71
C PHE A 47 -12.68 -6.82 18.24
N THR A 48 -13.23 -7.10 19.41
CA THR A 48 -14.42 -6.40 19.93
C THR A 48 -14.11 -5.35 20.98
N GLN A 49 -12.94 -5.43 21.61
CA GLN A 49 -12.54 -4.46 22.63
C GLN A 49 -11.56 -3.42 22.07
N ALA A 50 -11.56 -2.26 22.68
CA ALA A 50 -10.59 -1.22 22.41
C ALA A 50 -9.23 -1.54 23.06
N THR A 51 -8.21 -0.82 22.62
CA THR A 51 -6.84 -0.95 23.14
C THR A 51 -6.79 -0.61 24.63
N PRO A 52 -6.25 -1.50 25.47
CA PRO A 52 -6.21 -1.29 26.92
C PRO A 52 -5.18 -0.23 27.31
N LEU A 53 -5.40 0.40 28.45
CA LEU A 53 -4.39 1.27 29.07
C LEU A 53 -3.16 0.46 29.51
N ALA A 54 -2.06 1.15 29.72
CA ALA A 54 -0.83 0.53 30.20
C ALA A 54 -1.07 -0.28 31.48
N ASN A 55 -0.50 -1.46 31.56
CA ASN A 55 -0.56 -2.36 32.72
C ASN A 55 -1.98 -2.81 33.13
N THR A 56 -2.98 -2.70 32.24
CA THR A 56 -4.31 -3.30 32.46
C THR A 56 -4.39 -4.65 31.78
N PRO A 57 -4.95 -5.69 32.41
CA PRO A 57 -5.16 -6.98 31.76
C PRO A 57 -6.30 -6.90 30.76
N GLY A 58 -6.29 -7.75 29.75
CA GLY A 58 -7.36 -7.82 28.73
C GLY A 58 -7.23 -6.74 27.66
N GLY A 59 -8.37 -6.34 27.10
CA GLY A 59 -8.46 -5.41 25.97
C GLY A 59 -8.22 -6.07 24.62
N GLY A 60 -8.32 -5.26 23.56
CA GLY A 60 -8.21 -5.72 22.18
C GLY A 60 -7.53 -4.71 21.27
N MET A 61 -7.74 -4.90 19.97
CA MET A 61 -7.23 -4.04 18.90
C MET A 61 -8.34 -3.64 17.92
N GLY A 62 -9.61 -3.79 18.32
CA GLY A 62 -10.76 -3.50 17.46
C GLY A 62 -10.76 -2.06 16.95
N ASN A 63 -10.47 -1.09 17.82
CA ASN A 63 -10.32 0.32 17.44
C ASN A 63 -9.17 0.55 16.43
N ALA A 64 -8.06 -0.17 16.56
CA ALA A 64 -6.93 -0.06 15.64
C ALA A 64 -7.24 -0.67 14.27
N ILE A 65 -7.95 -1.79 14.24
CA ILE A 65 -8.46 -2.40 13.01
C ILE A 65 -9.41 -1.43 12.32
N GLN A 66 -10.40 -0.90 13.04
CA GLN A 66 -11.32 0.11 12.52
C GLN A 66 -10.59 1.33 11.96
N GLY A 67 -9.64 1.88 12.71
CA GLY A 67 -8.90 3.07 12.31
C GLY A 67 -8.04 2.81 11.07
N THR A 68 -7.40 1.63 10.96
CA THR A 68 -6.64 1.25 9.76
C THR A 68 -7.56 1.19 8.53
N LEU A 69 -8.71 0.56 8.64
CA LEU A 69 -9.66 0.47 7.53
C LEU A 69 -10.17 1.85 7.09
N ILE A 70 -10.49 2.74 8.05
CA ILE A 70 -10.94 4.11 7.76
C ILE A 70 -9.83 4.91 7.08
N LEU A 71 -8.60 4.87 7.61
CA LEU A 71 -7.44 5.57 7.03
C LEU A 71 -7.18 5.11 5.60
N VAL A 72 -7.15 3.80 5.36
CA VAL A 72 -6.93 3.22 4.04
C VAL A 72 -8.06 3.57 3.08
N ALA A 73 -9.31 3.50 3.51
CA ALA A 73 -10.46 3.84 2.66
C ALA A 73 -10.45 5.31 2.24
N LEU A 74 -10.23 6.24 3.19
CA LEU A 74 -10.17 7.66 2.89
C LEU A 74 -8.93 8.02 2.05
N SER A 75 -7.79 7.37 2.29
CA SER A 75 -6.59 7.54 1.46
C SER A 75 -6.84 7.07 0.03
N ALA A 76 -7.57 5.96 -0.15
CA ALA A 76 -7.94 5.43 -1.45
C ALA A 76 -8.90 6.38 -2.19
N LEU A 77 -9.87 6.98 -1.49
CA LEU A 77 -10.77 7.99 -2.08
C LEU A 77 -10.01 9.22 -2.61
N ILE A 78 -8.88 9.57 -2.03
CA ILE A 78 -8.03 10.69 -2.48
C ILE A 78 -7.03 10.21 -3.54
N GLY A 79 -6.26 9.19 -3.23
CA GLY A 79 -5.10 8.78 -4.00
C GLY A 79 -5.44 8.04 -5.29
N LEU A 80 -6.49 7.18 -5.28
CA LEU A 80 -6.85 6.43 -6.48
C LEU A 80 -7.36 7.31 -7.62
N PRO A 81 -8.32 8.23 -7.43
CA PRO A 81 -8.78 9.06 -8.53
C PRO A 81 -7.67 9.93 -9.12
N ILE A 82 -6.88 10.59 -8.28
CA ILE A 82 -5.78 11.46 -8.73
C ILE A 82 -4.72 10.63 -9.46
N GLY A 83 -4.30 9.50 -8.90
CA GLY A 83 -3.32 8.60 -9.49
C GLY A 83 -3.80 8.00 -10.81
N LEU A 84 -5.05 7.55 -10.89
CA LEU A 84 -5.63 7.01 -12.14
C LEU A 84 -5.72 8.06 -13.23
N LEU A 85 -6.24 9.25 -12.94
CA LEU A 85 -6.33 10.34 -13.91
C LEU A 85 -4.94 10.76 -14.39
N SER A 86 -3.95 10.86 -13.50
CA SER A 86 -2.57 11.13 -13.85
C SER A 86 -1.99 10.04 -14.75
N GLY A 87 -2.23 8.76 -14.43
CA GLY A 87 -1.77 7.62 -15.22
C GLY A 87 -2.39 7.57 -16.62
N VAL A 88 -3.69 7.81 -16.73
CA VAL A 88 -4.41 7.90 -18.02
C VAL A 88 -3.86 9.07 -18.83
N TYR A 89 -3.74 10.24 -18.21
CA TYR A 89 -3.25 11.43 -18.91
C TYR A 89 -1.83 11.21 -19.45
N THR A 90 -0.92 10.69 -18.62
CA THR A 90 0.47 10.47 -19.01
C THR A 90 0.65 9.35 -20.06
N SER A 91 -0.27 8.38 -20.11
CA SER A 91 -0.28 7.35 -21.14
C SER A 91 -0.82 7.83 -22.47
N GLU A 92 -2.01 8.45 -22.48
CA GLU A 92 -2.77 8.72 -23.71
C GLU A 92 -2.59 10.15 -24.26
N TYR A 93 -2.24 11.11 -23.39
CA TYR A 93 -2.13 12.53 -23.72
C TYR A 93 -0.76 13.14 -23.40
N GLY A 94 0.14 12.36 -22.81
CA GLY A 94 1.37 12.83 -22.18
C GLY A 94 2.53 13.18 -23.11
N SER A 95 2.31 13.39 -24.42
CA SER A 95 3.35 13.81 -25.38
C SER A 95 3.72 15.29 -25.29
N ASN A 96 3.07 16.06 -24.43
CA ASN A 96 3.25 17.50 -24.25
C ASN A 96 4.00 17.82 -22.93
N TRP A 97 4.26 19.14 -22.72
CA TRP A 97 4.92 19.64 -21.52
C TRP A 97 4.19 19.23 -20.22
N TYR A 98 2.87 19.31 -20.19
CA TYR A 98 2.08 18.90 -19.02
C TYR A 98 2.30 17.44 -18.64
N GLY A 99 2.33 16.54 -19.64
CA GLY A 99 2.59 15.13 -19.40
C GLY A 99 4.00 14.86 -18.86
N SER A 100 4.99 15.63 -19.32
CA SER A 100 6.36 15.58 -18.77
C SER A 100 6.42 16.07 -17.33
N THR A 101 5.72 17.14 -17.01
CA THR A 101 5.64 17.70 -15.65
C THR A 101 4.95 16.72 -14.70
N ILE A 102 3.81 16.09 -15.11
CA ILE A 102 3.12 15.11 -14.26
C ILE A 102 4.01 13.90 -13.98
N ARG A 103 4.73 13.39 -14.99
CA ARG A 103 5.69 12.29 -14.79
C ARG A 103 6.80 12.69 -13.83
N PHE A 104 7.41 13.84 -14.05
CA PHE A 104 8.46 14.37 -13.18
C PHE A 104 7.99 14.49 -11.71
N LEU A 105 6.81 15.08 -11.49
CA LEU A 105 6.24 15.19 -10.14
C LEU A 105 5.94 13.83 -9.54
N GLY A 106 5.43 12.88 -10.34
CA GLY A 106 5.22 11.49 -9.90
C GLY A 106 6.52 10.81 -9.47
N ASP A 107 7.59 10.98 -10.25
CA ASP A 107 8.91 10.40 -9.94
C ASP A 107 9.52 11.04 -8.68
N VAL A 108 9.39 12.36 -8.52
CA VAL A 108 9.82 13.08 -7.30
C VAL A 108 9.05 12.54 -6.09
N LEU A 109 7.72 12.45 -6.16
CA LEU A 109 6.89 11.93 -5.06
C LEU A 109 7.23 10.47 -4.74
N ALA A 110 7.52 9.64 -5.74
CA ALA A 110 7.94 8.25 -5.53
C ALA A 110 9.31 8.12 -4.84
N GLY A 111 10.19 9.10 -5.04
CA GLY A 111 11.52 9.16 -4.44
C GLY A 111 11.57 9.71 -3.01
N ILE A 112 10.49 10.36 -2.55
CA ILE A 112 10.45 10.96 -1.20
C ILE A 112 10.31 9.84 -0.14
N PRO A 113 11.20 9.80 0.88
CA PRO A 113 11.01 8.91 2.03
C PRO A 113 9.66 9.14 2.72
N SER A 114 8.97 8.07 3.11
CA SER A 114 7.62 8.15 3.69
C SER A 114 7.53 9.06 4.94
N ILE A 115 8.59 9.10 5.75
CA ILE A 115 8.65 9.98 6.91
C ILE A 115 8.64 11.45 6.51
N VAL A 116 9.27 11.82 5.41
CA VAL A 116 9.29 13.20 4.89
C VAL A 116 7.91 13.63 4.43
N THR A 117 7.15 12.73 3.78
CA THR A 117 5.73 12.98 3.47
C THR A 117 4.93 13.22 4.76
N GLY A 118 5.19 12.43 5.81
CA GLY A 118 4.58 12.65 7.13
C GLY A 118 4.91 14.02 7.72
N ILE A 119 6.17 14.45 7.68
CA ILE A 119 6.60 15.78 8.16
C ILE A 119 5.94 16.89 7.36
N LEU A 120 5.86 16.76 6.04
CA LEU A 120 5.20 17.75 5.18
C LEU A 120 3.72 17.93 5.55
N VAL A 121 2.99 16.81 5.67
CA VAL A 121 1.57 16.86 6.04
C VAL A 121 1.38 17.32 7.47
N TYR A 122 2.29 16.96 8.38
CA TYR A 122 2.31 17.51 9.74
C TYR A 122 2.39 19.04 9.72
N ALA A 123 3.34 19.59 8.99
CA ALA A 123 3.54 21.03 8.90
C ALA A 123 2.35 21.77 8.24
N LEU A 124 1.77 21.17 7.19
CA LEU A 124 0.72 21.82 6.40
C LEU A 124 -0.70 21.60 6.94
N ILE A 125 -0.93 20.55 7.72
CA ILE A 125 -2.28 20.15 8.17
C ILE A 125 -2.37 20.03 9.68
N VAL A 126 -1.47 19.27 10.32
CA VAL A 126 -1.58 18.99 11.77
C VAL A 126 -1.32 20.26 12.57
N ILE A 127 -0.29 21.05 12.22
CA ILE A 127 0.00 22.32 12.91
C ILE A 127 -1.15 23.34 12.77
N PRO A 128 -1.68 23.64 11.57
CA PRO A 128 -2.79 24.57 11.41
C PRO A 128 -4.10 24.10 12.06
N LEU A 129 -4.36 22.78 12.07
CA LEU A 129 -5.54 22.21 12.73
C LEU A 129 -5.37 22.01 14.23
N HIS A 130 -4.19 22.34 14.79
CA HIS A 130 -3.83 22.16 16.19
C HIS A 130 -4.03 20.74 16.72
N GLY A 131 -3.93 19.71 15.86
CA GLY A 131 -4.11 18.33 16.30
C GLY A 131 -3.92 17.26 15.24
N PHE A 132 -3.59 16.07 15.70
CA PHE A 132 -3.59 14.86 14.89
C PHE A 132 -5.02 14.53 14.45
N SER A 133 -5.16 13.98 13.23
CA SER A 133 -6.48 13.66 12.71
C SER A 133 -6.44 12.55 11.65
N VAL A 134 -7.57 11.90 11.49
CA VAL A 134 -7.79 10.94 10.40
C VAL A 134 -7.57 11.60 9.04
N ILE A 135 -8.02 12.85 8.86
CA ILE A 135 -7.83 13.60 7.60
C ILE A 135 -6.35 13.75 7.29
N ALA A 136 -5.54 14.20 8.26
CA ALA A 136 -4.09 14.35 8.05
C ALA A 136 -3.43 13.01 7.70
N GLY A 137 -3.76 11.93 8.43
CA GLY A 137 -3.26 10.59 8.12
C GLY A 137 -3.66 10.11 6.73
N SER A 138 -4.92 10.33 6.35
CA SER A 138 -5.44 9.92 5.04
C SER A 138 -4.83 10.71 3.88
N ILE A 139 -4.57 12.00 4.06
CA ILE A 139 -3.88 12.82 3.05
C ILE A 139 -2.42 12.37 2.90
N ALA A 140 -1.73 12.07 4.00
CA ALA A 140 -0.35 11.59 3.95
C ALA A 140 -0.25 10.26 3.17
N LEU A 141 -1.08 9.29 3.50
CA LEU A 141 -1.12 8.00 2.80
C LEU A 141 -1.61 8.15 1.35
N GLY A 142 -2.63 8.98 1.10
CA GLY A 142 -3.16 9.27 -0.23
C GLY A 142 -2.11 9.89 -1.15
N THR A 143 -1.33 10.84 -0.65
CA THR A 143 -0.22 11.45 -1.39
C THR A 143 0.81 10.40 -1.82
N MET A 144 1.16 9.44 -0.97
CA MET A 144 2.06 8.34 -1.30
C MET A 144 1.45 7.35 -2.30
N MET A 145 0.12 7.21 -2.30
CA MET A 145 -0.59 6.33 -3.23
C MET A 145 -0.56 6.85 -4.67
N ILE A 146 -0.63 8.17 -4.86
CA ILE A 146 -0.71 8.82 -6.18
C ILE A 146 0.37 8.34 -7.17
N PRO A 147 1.68 8.42 -6.87
CA PRO A 147 2.72 8.02 -7.81
C PRO A 147 2.67 6.52 -8.13
N ILE A 148 2.33 5.69 -7.16
CA ILE A 148 2.24 4.23 -7.35
C ILE A 148 1.16 3.90 -8.36
N VAL A 149 -0.05 4.47 -8.16
CA VAL A 149 -1.20 4.25 -9.04
C VAL A 149 -0.95 4.87 -10.42
N SER A 150 -0.42 6.09 -10.48
CA SER A 150 -0.12 6.80 -11.72
C SER A 150 0.85 6.00 -12.61
N ASN A 151 2.00 5.61 -12.06
CA ASN A 151 3.02 4.90 -12.81
C ASN A 151 2.55 3.51 -13.25
N THR A 152 1.91 2.75 -12.34
CA THR A 152 1.46 1.39 -12.64
C THR A 152 0.30 1.39 -13.64
N SER A 153 -0.65 2.33 -13.51
CA SER A 153 -1.76 2.48 -14.46
C SER A 153 -1.29 2.95 -15.83
N SER A 154 -0.35 3.88 -15.88
CA SER A 154 0.27 4.32 -17.14
C SER A 154 0.95 3.17 -17.89
N GLN A 155 1.70 2.31 -17.16
CA GLN A 155 2.31 1.11 -17.74
C GLN A 155 1.27 0.10 -18.22
N ALA A 156 0.19 -0.10 -17.46
CA ALA A 156 -0.91 -0.98 -17.85
C ALA A 156 -1.60 -0.53 -19.15
N LEU A 157 -1.83 0.77 -19.28
CA LEU A 157 -2.43 1.36 -20.50
C LEU A 157 -1.48 1.28 -21.70
N LYS A 158 -0.19 1.54 -21.52
CA LYS A 158 0.84 1.40 -22.57
C LYS A 158 1.01 -0.03 -23.06
N ALA A 159 0.72 -1.03 -22.23
CA ALA A 159 0.77 -2.45 -22.60
C ALA A 159 -0.37 -2.87 -23.55
N VAL A 160 -1.42 -2.05 -23.70
CA VAL A 160 -2.49 -2.31 -24.68
C VAL A 160 -1.95 -2.12 -26.10
N PRO A 161 -2.15 -3.10 -27.02
CA PRO A 161 -1.63 -3.02 -28.38
C PRO A 161 -2.09 -1.77 -29.13
N ASN A 162 -1.20 -1.17 -29.93
CA ASN A 162 -1.52 0.02 -30.72
C ASN A 162 -2.61 -0.24 -31.79
N SER A 163 -2.73 -1.48 -32.25
CA SER A 163 -3.78 -1.89 -33.20
C SER A 163 -5.19 -1.55 -32.71
N ILE A 164 -5.44 -1.58 -31.39
CA ILE A 164 -6.75 -1.17 -30.82
C ILE A 164 -6.97 0.34 -31.01
N ARG A 165 -5.93 1.15 -30.79
CA ARG A 165 -5.98 2.60 -30.99
C ARG A 165 -6.19 2.95 -32.48
N GLU A 166 -5.44 2.27 -33.34
CA GLU A 166 -5.53 2.45 -34.80
C GLU A 166 -6.90 2.03 -35.34
N ALA A 167 -7.44 0.89 -34.91
CA ALA A 167 -8.77 0.44 -35.30
C ALA A 167 -9.87 1.43 -34.86
N SER A 168 -9.80 1.93 -33.65
CA SER A 168 -10.74 2.92 -33.10
C SER A 168 -10.69 4.23 -33.91
N THR A 169 -9.49 4.72 -34.25
CA THR A 169 -9.31 5.94 -35.04
C THR A 169 -9.72 5.74 -36.49
N ALA A 170 -9.49 4.57 -37.08
CA ALA A 170 -9.92 4.22 -38.43
C ALA A 170 -11.47 4.25 -38.59
N LEU A 171 -12.20 3.92 -37.50
CA LEU A 171 -13.65 4.05 -37.42
C LEU A 171 -14.14 5.48 -37.14
N GLY A 172 -13.25 6.48 -37.17
CA GLY A 172 -13.59 7.89 -36.94
C GLY A 172 -13.88 8.25 -35.49
N SER A 173 -13.48 7.40 -34.52
CA SER A 173 -13.70 7.67 -33.11
C SER A 173 -12.89 8.89 -32.64
N ARG A 174 -13.51 9.74 -31.82
CA ARG A 174 -12.79 10.84 -31.15
C ARG A 174 -11.79 10.32 -30.13
N ARG A 175 -10.67 11.01 -29.93
CA ARG A 175 -9.56 10.60 -29.05
C ARG A 175 -10.00 10.15 -27.66
N TRP A 176 -10.96 10.82 -27.03
CA TRP A 176 -11.46 10.44 -25.72
C TRP A 176 -12.18 9.08 -25.71
N ARG A 177 -12.90 8.71 -26.81
CA ARG A 177 -13.54 7.40 -26.97
C ARG A 177 -12.50 6.30 -27.12
N THR A 178 -11.48 6.52 -27.93
CA THR A 178 -10.33 5.62 -28.04
C THR A 178 -9.67 5.39 -26.68
N THR A 179 -9.48 6.45 -25.88
CA THR A 179 -8.96 6.34 -24.51
C THR A 179 -9.84 5.46 -23.62
N LEU A 180 -11.17 5.59 -23.69
CA LEU A 180 -12.09 4.72 -22.95
C LEU A 180 -11.97 3.25 -23.36
N GLU A 181 -11.83 2.96 -24.65
CA GLU A 181 -11.61 1.60 -25.14
C GLU A 181 -10.30 1.01 -24.60
N VAL A 182 -9.23 1.79 -24.60
CA VAL A 182 -7.94 1.40 -23.99
C VAL A 182 -8.09 1.10 -22.50
N ILE A 183 -8.80 1.96 -21.75
CA ILE A 183 -9.07 1.75 -20.31
C ILE A 183 -9.87 0.46 -20.10
N VAL A 184 -10.91 0.21 -20.90
CA VAL A 184 -11.73 -1.01 -20.80
C VAL A 184 -10.88 -2.26 -21.05
N ASN A 185 -9.96 -2.21 -22.02
CA ASN A 185 -9.04 -3.32 -22.29
C ASN A 185 -8.01 -3.50 -21.16
N ALA A 186 -7.57 -2.41 -20.53
CA ALA A 186 -6.60 -2.42 -19.42
C ALA A 186 -7.23 -2.61 -18.02
N LYS A 187 -8.57 -2.67 -17.90
CA LYS A 187 -9.29 -2.63 -16.59
C LYS A 187 -8.77 -3.60 -15.55
N GLY A 188 -8.35 -4.81 -15.94
CA GLY A 188 -7.79 -5.79 -15.01
C GLY A 188 -6.41 -5.40 -14.47
N ALA A 189 -5.56 -4.84 -15.34
CA ALA A 189 -4.25 -4.36 -14.92
C ALA A 189 -4.37 -3.08 -14.08
N ILE A 190 -5.31 -2.20 -14.39
CA ILE A 190 -5.63 -1.01 -13.59
C ILE A 190 -6.15 -1.42 -12.21
N ALA A 191 -7.09 -2.36 -12.12
CA ALA A 191 -7.57 -2.87 -10.84
C ALA A 191 -6.42 -3.45 -9.99
N THR A 192 -5.49 -4.15 -10.63
CA THR A 192 -4.27 -4.65 -9.97
C THR A 192 -3.42 -3.52 -9.43
N ALA A 193 -3.21 -2.45 -10.21
CA ALA A 193 -2.46 -1.27 -9.79
C ALA A 193 -3.07 -0.63 -8.53
N CYS A 194 -4.41 -0.46 -8.50
CA CYS A 194 -5.13 0.07 -7.35
C CYS A 194 -4.98 -0.82 -6.10
N LEU A 195 -5.18 -2.13 -6.25
CA LEU A 195 -5.08 -3.06 -5.14
C LEU A 195 -3.65 -3.17 -4.57
N LEU A 196 -2.63 -3.15 -5.44
CA LEU A 196 -1.23 -3.11 -5.00
C LEU A 196 -0.91 -1.82 -4.23
N ALA A 197 -1.42 -0.68 -4.67
CA ALA A 197 -1.25 0.59 -3.97
C ALA A 197 -1.93 0.55 -2.60
N ILE A 198 -3.15 0.01 -2.49
CA ILE A 198 -3.86 -0.18 -1.22
C ILE A 198 -3.06 -1.11 -0.29
N ALA A 199 -2.61 -2.27 -0.79
CA ALA A 199 -1.82 -3.21 0.01
C ALA A 199 -0.55 -2.56 0.57
N ARG A 200 0.12 -1.73 -0.25
CA ARG A 200 1.33 -1.04 0.16
C ARG A 200 1.06 -0.03 1.27
N ILE A 201 0.10 0.88 1.11
CA ILE A 201 -0.16 1.91 2.11
C ILE A 201 -0.74 1.36 3.42
N THR A 202 -1.40 0.19 3.37
CA THR A 202 -1.94 -0.49 4.56
C THR A 202 -0.82 -0.84 5.57
N GLY A 203 0.41 -1.05 5.10
CA GLY A 203 1.57 -1.35 5.94
C GLY A 203 2.40 -0.12 6.37
N GLU A 204 2.05 1.08 5.95
CA GLU A 204 2.84 2.27 6.25
C GLU A 204 2.65 2.73 7.70
N THR A 205 3.77 2.98 8.38
CA THR A 205 3.80 3.40 9.79
C THR A 205 4.32 4.84 9.93
N ALA A 206 5.42 5.17 9.26
CA ALA A 206 6.15 6.41 9.49
C ALA A 206 5.32 7.69 9.30
N PRO A 207 4.53 7.87 8.24
CA PRO A 207 3.71 9.07 8.09
C PRO A 207 2.60 9.15 9.14
N LEU A 208 2.03 8.02 9.57
CA LEU A 208 0.92 7.99 10.52
C LEU A 208 1.33 8.42 11.94
N ILE A 209 2.56 8.14 12.34
CA ILE A 209 3.12 8.62 13.62
C ILE A 209 3.03 10.15 13.73
N LEU A 210 3.19 10.84 12.62
CA LEU A 210 3.25 12.30 12.56
C LEU A 210 1.89 12.95 12.18
N THR A 211 0.89 12.15 11.77
CA THR A 211 -0.33 12.73 11.17
C THR A 211 -1.63 12.24 11.80
N SER A 212 -1.84 10.93 11.93
CA SER A 212 -3.05 10.37 12.55
C SER A 212 -3.00 10.34 14.07
N GLY A 213 -1.80 10.33 14.64
CA GLY A 213 -1.57 10.20 16.07
C GLY A 213 -1.94 8.81 16.59
N ILE A 214 -2.06 8.69 17.91
CA ILE A 214 -2.49 7.49 18.61
C ILE A 214 -3.79 7.76 19.37
N SER A 215 -4.74 6.85 19.27
CA SER A 215 -5.96 6.86 20.07
C SER A 215 -6.32 5.44 20.47
N THR A 216 -6.57 5.24 21.75
CA THR A 216 -7.07 3.97 22.30
C THR A 216 -8.61 3.88 22.20
N ASN A 217 -9.28 4.95 21.79
CA ASN A 217 -10.71 4.99 21.62
C ASN A 217 -11.15 4.53 20.24
N TRP A 218 -12.40 4.15 20.12
CA TRP A 218 -13.07 3.93 18.85
C TRP A 218 -13.13 5.23 18.03
N PHE A 219 -13.33 5.09 16.72
CA PHE A 219 -13.47 6.24 15.84
C PHE A 219 -14.64 7.15 16.24
N THR A 220 -14.36 8.42 16.46
CA THR A 220 -15.35 9.44 16.87
C THR A 220 -15.53 10.53 15.80
N GLY A 221 -14.64 10.61 14.82
CA GLY A 221 -14.75 11.61 13.75
C GLY A 221 -13.44 11.81 12.99
N VAL A 222 -13.56 12.38 11.78
CA VAL A 222 -12.42 12.54 10.86
C VAL A 222 -11.40 13.59 11.31
N ASN A 223 -11.80 14.52 12.17
CA ASN A 223 -10.92 15.55 12.74
C ASN A 223 -10.28 15.13 14.07
N GLN A 224 -10.51 13.90 14.52
CA GLN A 224 -9.93 13.35 15.73
C GLN A 224 -8.80 12.36 15.42
N PRO A 225 -7.85 12.15 16.34
CA PRO A 225 -6.83 11.13 16.18
C PRO A 225 -7.45 9.73 16.18
N VAL A 226 -6.82 8.81 15.46
CA VAL A 226 -7.24 7.41 15.38
C VAL A 226 -6.05 6.49 15.51
N GLY A 227 -6.23 5.38 16.23
CA GLY A 227 -5.25 4.30 16.28
C GLY A 227 -5.18 3.54 14.96
N SER A 228 -3.98 3.10 14.57
CA SER A 228 -3.80 2.19 13.44
C SER A 228 -2.98 0.97 13.86
N LEU A 229 -3.21 -0.18 13.21
CA LEU A 229 -2.47 -1.41 13.49
C LEU A 229 -0.96 -1.19 13.40
N THR A 230 -0.50 -0.51 12.34
CA THR A 230 0.93 -0.25 12.11
C THR A 230 1.55 0.60 13.20
N TYR A 231 0.83 1.62 13.69
CA TYR A 231 1.31 2.47 14.75
C TYR A 231 1.34 1.71 16.10
N PHE A 232 0.29 0.95 16.44
CA PHE A 232 0.28 0.16 17.67
C PHE A 232 1.33 -0.94 17.67
N ILE A 233 1.56 -1.63 16.54
CA ILE A 233 2.65 -2.61 16.42
C ILE A 233 3.98 -1.95 16.77
N TYR A 234 4.29 -0.79 16.19
CA TYR A 234 5.52 -0.07 16.44
C TYR A 234 5.64 0.40 17.89
N TYR A 235 4.55 0.93 18.46
CA TYR A 235 4.55 1.48 19.81
C TYR A 235 4.60 0.39 20.88
N PHE A 236 3.82 -0.67 20.71
CA PHE A 236 3.69 -1.75 21.69
C PHE A 236 4.88 -2.73 21.66
N ALA A 237 5.50 -2.95 20.52
CA ALA A 237 6.71 -3.76 20.42
C ALA A 237 7.88 -3.21 21.27
N LYS A 238 7.90 -1.90 21.52
CA LYS A 238 8.92 -1.23 22.34
C LYS A 238 8.52 -1.07 23.81
N SER A 239 7.30 -1.45 24.15
CA SER A 239 6.75 -1.29 25.49
C SER A 239 7.35 -2.32 26.45
N PRO A 240 7.56 -1.98 27.72
CA PRO A 240 7.94 -2.95 28.75
C PRO A 240 6.78 -3.85 29.20
N PHE A 241 5.54 -3.58 28.75
CA PHE A 241 4.35 -4.31 29.19
C PHE A 241 4.10 -5.53 28.31
N VAL A 242 4.16 -6.72 28.90
CA VAL A 242 3.98 -8.01 28.21
C VAL A 242 2.61 -8.09 27.49
N ASN A 243 1.54 -7.57 28.13
CA ASN A 243 0.21 -7.54 27.52
C ASN A 243 0.22 -6.77 26.20
N TRP A 244 0.84 -5.60 26.15
CA TRP A 244 0.96 -4.80 24.92
C TRP A 244 1.83 -5.48 23.86
N GLN A 245 2.92 -6.15 24.27
CA GLN A 245 3.74 -6.92 23.34
C GLN A 245 2.94 -8.07 22.70
N ASN A 246 2.12 -8.78 23.49
CA ASN A 246 1.25 -9.83 22.98
C ASN A 246 0.21 -9.28 21.98
N LEU A 247 -0.42 -8.14 22.29
CA LEU A 247 -1.34 -7.46 21.39
C LEU A 247 -0.63 -7.00 20.10
N ALA A 248 0.64 -6.56 20.18
CA ALA A 248 1.43 -6.22 18.99
C ALA A 248 1.66 -7.42 18.07
N TRP A 249 1.94 -8.61 18.62
CA TRP A 249 2.06 -9.84 17.83
C TRP A 249 0.75 -10.21 17.14
N GLY A 250 -0.38 -10.12 17.86
CA GLY A 250 -1.71 -10.32 17.26
C GLY A 250 -2.02 -9.29 16.17
N ALA A 251 -1.74 -8.01 16.41
CA ALA A 251 -1.92 -6.95 15.44
C ALA A 251 -1.06 -7.15 14.18
N ALA A 252 0.19 -7.59 14.35
CA ALA A 252 1.07 -7.92 13.22
C ALA A 252 0.52 -9.10 12.39
N LEU A 253 -0.02 -10.12 13.05
CA LEU A 253 -0.65 -11.25 12.35
C LEU A 253 -1.89 -10.80 11.57
N ILE A 254 -2.77 -10.01 12.16
CA ILE A 254 -3.96 -9.50 11.46
C ILE A 254 -3.56 -8.61 10.28
N LEU A 255 -2.59 -7.70 10.45
CA LEU A 255 -2.09 -6.86 9.37
C LEU A 255 -1.51 -7.71 8.23
N MET A 256 -0.72 -8.73 8.55
CA MET A 256 -0.19 -9.69 7.57
C MET A 256 -1.31 -10.40 6.81
N VAL A 257 -2.35 -10.87 7.49
CA VAL A 257 -3.51 -11.54 6.87
C VAL A 257 -4.27 -10.56 5.96
N ILE A 258 -4.49 -9.32 6.38
CA ILE A 258 -5.14 -8.28 5.55
C ILE A 258 -4.34 -8.06 4.26
N VAL A 259 -3.03 -7.80 4.37
CA VAL A 259 -2.17 -7.54 3.21
C VAL A 259 -2.06 -8.74 2.28
N LEU A 260 -1.91 -9.95 2.84
CA LEU A 260 -1.91 -11.19 2.05
C LEU A 260 -3.26 -11.42 1.37
N GLY A 261 -4.38 -11.17 2.08
CA GLY A 261 -5.72 -11.25 1.52
C GLY A 261 -5.92 -10.34 0.31
N ILE A 262 -5.47 -9.07 0.42
CA ILE A 262 -5.48 -8.13 -0.70
C ILE A 262 -4.63 -8.67 -1.87
N ASN A 263 -3.41 -9.15 -1.61
CA ASN A 263 -2.53 -9.69 -2.65
C ASN A 263 -3.12 -10.96 -3.33
N VAL A 264 -3.79 -11.82 -2.58
CA VAL A 264 -4.49 -12.99 -3.14
C VAL A 264 -5.68 -12.54 -4.01
N ALA A 265 -6.47 -11.57 -3.54
CA ALA A 265 -7.56 -10.99 -4.32
C ALA A 265 -7.06 -10.41 -5.65
N VAL A 266 -5.92 -9.69 -5.65
CA VAL A 266 -5.24 -9.24 -6.87
C VAL A 266 -4.99 -10.39 -7.83
N ARG A 267 -4.40 -11.49 -7.35
CA ARG A 267 -4.08 -12.65 -8.19
C ARG A 267 -5.32 -13.31 -8.80
N ILE A 268 -6.40 -13.42 -8.04
CA ILE A 268 -7.66 -14.01 -8.52
C ILE A 268 -8.26 -13.14 -9.63
N VAL A 269 -8.34 -11.83 -9.41
CA VAL A 269 -8.87 -10.87 -10.39
C VAL A 269 -8.06 -10.89 -11.71
N THR A 270 -6.75 -11.08 -11.63
CA THR A 270 -5.86 -11.09 -12.80
C THR A 270 -5.83 -12.43 -13.54
N ARG A 271 -5.97 -13.57 -12.85
CA ARG A 271 -5.96 -14.90 -13.48
C ARG A 271 -7.20 -15.18 -14.33
N GLY A 272 -8.36 -14.69 -13.93
CA GLY A 272 -9.61 -14.92 -14.65
C GLY A 272 -9.68 -14.41 -16.09
N LYS A 273 -8.68 -13.64 -16.56
CA LYS A 273 -8.67 -13.03 -17.89
C LYS A 273 -7.67 -13.63 -18.88
N ARG A 274 -6.74 -14.48 -18.43
CA ARG A 274 -5.82 -15.20 -19.33
C ARG A 274 -6.45 -16.42 -20.02
N ALA A 275 -7.67 -16.79 -19.66
CA ALA A 275 -8.38 -17.95 -20.23
C ALA A 275 -9.17 -17.63 -21.52
N TYR A 276 -9.17 -16.39 -22.00
CA TYR A 276 -9.94 -15.95 -23.18
C TYR A 276 -9.09 -15.12 -24.18
N SER A 277 -7.77 -15.27 -24.18
CA SER A 277 -6.90 -14.68 -25.19
C SER A 277 -6.14 -15.74 -25.97
#